data_1bdaf7b9625f06bebbbc519b15509f6e
#
_entry.id   1bdaf7b9625f06bebbbc519b15509f6e
#
_cell.length_a   1.000
_cell.length_b   1.000
_cell.length_c   1.000
_cell.angle_alpha   90.00
_cell.angle_beta   90.00
_cell.angle_gamma   90.00
#
_symmetry.space_group_name_H-M   'P 1'
#
loop_
_entity.id
_entity.type
_entity.pdbx_description
1 polymer ?
#
loop_
_entity_poly.entity_id
_entity_poly.type
_entity_poly.pdbx_seq_one_letter_code
_entity_poly.pdbx_strand_id
1 'polypeptide(L)'
;MKPTLVRYEAPSWGIGELWLDGEVVVWSELPWNRPRGPNEKAGLKEVAKQYRKLVTRLQGFFAGAADPLADVPLALETGFYGACARALRAVPRGEVVTYGELAALAGRPGAARAAGTFCARCELSPFIPTHRVVGAGGLGSYGDLGLGYKRRLLALEGVALN
;
A
#
# COMPACT_ATOMS: atom_id res chain seq x y z
N MET A 1 4.68 23.48 -3.98
CA MET A 1 3.32 23.09 -3.56
C MET A 1 3.39 22.28 -2.26
N LYS A 2 2.48 22.54 -1.34
CA LYS A 2 2.53 21.93 -0.01
C LYS A 2 1.49 20.82 0.10
N PRO A 3 1.90 19.54 0.21
CA PRO A 3 0.94 18.45 0.38
C PRO A 3 0.13 18.57 1.67
N THR A 4 -1.09 18.07 1.63
CA THR A 4 -1.98 18.00 2.78
C THR A 4 -1.85 16.64 3.46
N LEU A 5 -1.65 16.65 4.77
CA LEU A 5 -1.63 15.43 5.58
C LEU A 5 -3.07 15.05 5.95
N VAL A 6 -3.41 13.79 5.71
CA VAL A 6 -4.67 13.19 6.14
C VAL A 6 -4.35 11.95 6.97
N ARG A 7 -4.88 11.90 8.18
CA ARG A 7 -4.80 10.73 9.05
C ARG A 7 -6.15 10.02 9.09
N TYR A 8 -6.11 8.71 9.14
CA TYR A 8 -7.33 7.92 9.24
C TYR A 8 -7.13 6.73 10.18
N GLU A 9 -8.18 6.32 10.81
CA GLU A 9 -8.18 5.12 11.64
C GLU A 9 -8.79 3.96 10.85
N ALA A 10 -8.02 2.87 10.75
CA ALA A 10 -8.51 1.59 10.24
C ALA A 10 -8.71 0.67 11.45
N PRO A 11 -9.97 0.36 11.85
CA PRO A 11 -10.23 -0.46 13.03
C PRO A 11 -9.48 -1.78 12.97
N SER A 12 -8.89 -2.17 14.07
CA SER A 12 -8.04 -3.36 14.25
C SER A 12 -6.64 -3.27 13.60
N TRP A 13 -6.36 -2.24 12.79
CA TRP A 13 -5.07 -2.05 12.16
C TRP A 13 -4.28 -0.89 12.75
N GLY A 14 -4.95 0.16 13.15
CA GLY A 14 -4.34 1.36 13.70
C GLY A 14 -4.57 2.60 12.85
N ILE A 15 -3.59 3.50 12.86
CA ILE A 15 -3.68 4.81 12.19
C ILE A 15 -2.77 4.82 10.98
N GLY A 16 -3.34 5.12 9.81
CA GLY A 16 -2.62 5.37 8.59
C GLY A 16 -2.51 6.85 8.28
N GLU A 17 -1.55 7.21 7.44
CA GLU A 17 -1.33 8.57 7.01
C GLU A 17 -1.23 8.67 5.49
N LEU A 18 -1.79 9.73 4.95
CA LEU A 18 -1.70 10.08 3.54
C LEU A 18 -1.19 11.51 3.40
N TRP A 19 -0.36 11.72 2.40
CA TRP A 19 -0.02 13.05 1.94
C TRP A 19 -0.57 13.21 0.53
N LEU A 20 -1.34 14.26 0.29
CA LEU A 20 -2.00 14.51 -0.99
C LEU A 20 -1.65 15.89 -1.51
N ASP A 21 -1.40 15.93 -2.81
CA ASP A 21 -1.32 17.16 -3.58
C ASP A 21 -2.58 17.22 -4.46
N GLY A 22 -3.56 17.99 -4.04
CA GLY A 22 -4.90 17.92 -4.63
C GLY A 22 -5.49 16.53 -4.46
N GLU A 23 -5.80 15.88 -5.57
CA GLU A 23 -6.32 14.50 -5.57
C GLU A 23 -5.21 13.43 -5.67
N VAL A 24 -3.97 13.84 -5.89
CA VAL A 24 -2.84 12.92 -6.12
C VAL A 24 -2.22 12.53 -4.79
N VAL A 25 -2.16 11.23 -4.52
CA VAL A 25 -1.46 10.70 -3.34
C VAL A 25 0.03 10.72 -3.64
N VAL A 26 0.78 11.48 -2.84
CA VAL A 26 2.24 11.60 -3.00
C VAL A 26 2.99 10.72 -2.01
N TRP A 27 2.33 10.31 -0.94
CA TRP A 27 2.90 9.44 0.08
C TRP A 27 1.78 8.78 0.88
N SER A 28 1.95 7.53 1.26
CA SER A 28 0.97 6.78 2.03
C SER A 28 1.69 5.82 2.97
N GLU A 29 1.32 5.87 4.23
CA GLU A 29 1.80 4.94 5.24
C GLU A 29 0.66 4.04 5.70
N LEU A 30 0.90 2.73 5.65
CA LEU A 30 -0.07 1.73 6.11
C LEU A 30 -0.42 1.94 7.57
N PRO A 31 -1.67 1.67 7.97
CA PRO A 31 -2.07 1.84 9.36
C PRO A 31 -1.33 0.87 10.28
N TRP A 32 -0.85 1.38 11.40
CA TRP A 32 -0.23 0.59 12.43
C TRP A 32 -0.58 1.17 13.80
N ASN A 33 -0.33 0.39 14.83
CA ASN A 33 -0.73 0.74 16.19
C ASN A 33 0.23 1.79 16.80
N ARG A 34 0.11 3.03 16.34
CA ARG A 34 0.96 4.16 16.77
C ARG A 34 0.64 4.55 18.20
N PRO A 35 1.65 4.99 18.96
CA PRO A 35 1.37 5.72 20.19
C PRO A 35 0.56 6.97 19.88
N ARG A 36 -0.57 7.11 20.54
CA ARG A 36 -1.43 8.29 20.35
C ARG A 36 -0.94 9.42 21.25
N GLY A 37 -0.52 10.52 20.65
CA GLY A 37 -0.28 11.77 21.36
C GLY A 37 -1.59 12.42 21.81
N PRO A 38 -1.52 13.40 22.73
CA PRO A 38 -2.73 14.01 23.29
C PRO A 38 -3.64 14.71 22.26
N ASN A 39 -3.12 15.03 21.07
CA ASN A 39 -3.86 15.74 20.04
C ASN A 39 -4.25 14.86 18.84
N GLU A 40 -3.92 13.58 18.84
CA GLU A 40 -4.13 12.73 17.65
C GLU A 40 -5.60 12.36 17.40
N LYS A 41 -6.42 12.31 18.44
CA LYS A 41 -7.87 12.09 18.26
C LYS A 41 -8.57 13.23 17.55
N ALA A 42 -8.08 14.46 17.71
CA ALA A 42 -8.66 15.62 17.04
C ALA A 42 -8.45 15.56 15.53
N GLY A 43 -7.23 15.18 15.08
CA GLY A 43 -6.92 15.05 13.66
C GLY A 43 -7.71 13.96 12.93
N LEU A 44 -8.13 12.90 13.64
CA LEU A 44 -8.92 11.81 13.06
C LEU A 44 -10.37 12.21 12.81
N LYS A 45 -10.88 13.24 13.49
CA LYS A 45 -12.26 13.72 13.36
C LYS A 45 -12.42 14.80 12.29
N GLU A 46 -11.33 15.37 11.82
CA GLU A 46 -11.34 16.56 10.96
C GLU A 46 -10.83 16.28 9.54
N VAL A 47 -11.14 15.10 8.99
CA VAL A 47 -10.82 14.84 7.59
C VAL A 47 -11.61 15.81 6.71
N ALA A 48 -10.90 16.60 5.90
CA ALA A 48 -11.52 17.53 4.98
C ALA A 48 -12.52 16.78 4.07
N LYS A 49 -13.64 17.44 3.80
CA LYS A 49 -14.75 16.84 3.03
C LYS A 49 -14.31 16.18 1.74
N GLN A 50 -13.36 16.82 1.03
CA GLN A 50 -12.84 16.32 -0.25
C GLN A 50 -12.12 14.97 -0.15
N TYR A 51 -11.61 14.60 1.05
CA TYR A 51 -10.88 13.36 1.28
C TYR A 51 -11.69 12.29 2.00
N ARG A 52 -12.89 12.58 2.44
CA ARG A 52 -13.72 11.62 3.21
C ARG A 52 -14.04 10.35 2.43
N LYS A 53 -14.30 10.48 1.13
CA LYS A 53 -14.57 9.32 0.29
C LYS A 53 -13.35 8.41 0.20
N LEU A 54 -12.17 8.97 0.02
CA LEU A 54 -10.93 8.21 -0.04
C LEU A 54 -10.66 7.49 1.28
N VAL A 55 -10.82 8.18 2.40
CA VAL A 55 -10.66 7.60 3.73
C VAL A 55 -11.64 6.45 3.95
N THR A 56 -12.91 6.64 3.57
CA THR A 56 -13.92 5.59 3.68
C THR A 56 -13.54 4.35 2.86
N ARG A 57 -13.02 4.55 1.66
CA ARG A 57 -12.54 3.45 0.80
C ARG A 57 -11.37 2.71 1.44
N LEU A 58 -10.42 3.43 2.03
CA LEU A 58 -9.29 2.81 2.73
C LEU A 58 -9.75 2.01 3.94
N GLN A 59 -10.64 2.57 4.75
CA GLN A 59 -11.23 1.86 5.89
C GLN A 59 -11.94 0.59 5.43
N GLY A 60 -12.66 0.67 4.32
CA GLY A 60 -13.31 -0.50 3.70
C GLY A 60 -12.29 -1.54 3.25
N PHE A 61 -11.19 -1.12 2.62
CA PHE A 61 -10.12 -2.02 2.22
C PHE A 61 -9.58 -2.83 3.41
N PHE A 62 -9.27 -2.16 4.52
CA PHE A 62 -8.76 -2.82 5.72
C PHE A 62 -9.82 -3.63 6.47
N ALA A 63 -11.10 -3.42 6.16
CA ALA A 63 -12.20 -4.23 6.66
C ALA A 63 -12.54 -5.40 5.73
N GLY A 64 -11.83 -5.58 4.63
CA GLY A 64 -12.00 -6.71 3.71
C GLY A 64 -12.81 -6.41 2.45
N ALA A 65 -13.17 -5.15 2.20
CA ALA A 65 -13.88 -4.79 0.97
C ALA A 65 -13.00 -5.00 -0.27
N ALA A 66 -13.61 -5.46 -1.35
CA ALA A 66 -12.92 -5.77 -2.60
C ALA A 66 -12.72 -4.52 -3.48
N ASP A 67 -12.27 -3.41 -2.90
CA ASP A 67 -11.98 -2.19 -3.64
C ASP A 67 -10.52 -2.25 -4.12
N PRO A 68 -10.24 -2.23 -5.44
CA PRO A 68 -8.88 -2.32 -5.95
C PRO A 68 -8.07 -1.03 -5.75
N LEU A 69 -8.71 0.10 -5.42
CA LEU A 69 -8.06 1.41 -5.25
C LEU A 69 -7.25 1.83 -6.49
N ALA A 70 -7.46 1.18 -7.64
CA ALA A 70 -6.64 1.34 -8.83
C ALA A 70 -6.90 2.65 -9.59
N ASP A 71 -8.02 3.31 -9.32
CA ASP A 71 -8.40 4.59 -9.91
C ASP A 71 -7.83 5.79 -9.16
N VAL A 72 -7.25 5.58 -7.97
CA VAL A 72 -6.71 6.66 -7.16
C VAL A 72 -5.44 7.21 -7.82
N PRO A 73 -5.37 8.51 -8.12
CA PRO A 73 -4.18 9.09 -8.75
C PRO A 73 -2.98 9.05 -7.78
N LEU A 74 -1.83 8.62 -8.29
CA LEU A 74 -0.59 8.51 -7.52
C LEU A 74 0.53 9.27 -8.18
N ALA A 75 1.43 9.82 -7.38
CA ALA A 75 2.69 10.39 -7.87
C ALA A 75 3.68 9.26 -8.14
N LEU A 76 3.64 8.70 -9.33
CA LEU A 76 4.53 7.60 -9.73
C LEU A 76 5.85 8.10 -10.28
N GLU A 77 6.91 7.38 -9.97
CA GLU A 77 8.22 7.60 -10.55
C GLU A 77 8.24 7.20 -12.03
N THR A 78 9.26 7.67 -12.74
CA THR A 78 9.57 7.23 -14.10
C THR A 78 10.53 6.02 -14.05
N GLY A 79 10.80 5.42 -15.20
CA GLY A 79 11.74 4.32 -15.29
C GLY A 79 11.21 3.00 -14.73
N PHE A 80 12.13 2.16 -14.27
CA PHE A 80 11.82 0.81 -13.82
C PHE A 80 10.87 0.79 -12.62
N TYR A 81 11.07 1.67 -11.64
CA TYR A 81 10.20 1.72 -10.47
C TYR A 81 8.76 2.13 -10.83
N GLY A 82 8.61 3.09 -11.74
CA GLY A 82 7.30 3.42 -12.27
C GLY A 82 6.65 2.25 -13.01
N ALA A 83 7.43 1.50 -13.78
CA ALA A 83 6.95 0.31 -14.46
C ALA A 83 6.53 -0.79 -13.47
N CYS A 84 7.31 -0.99 -12.40
CA CYS A 84 6.93 -1.91 -11.32
C CYS A 84 5.63 -1.48 -10.65
N ALA A 85 5.47 -0.20 -10.35
CA ALA A 85 4.25 0.32 -9.73
C ALA A 85 3.02 0.05 -10.60
N ARG A 86 3.11 0.36 -11.89
CA ARG A 86 2.01 0.12 -12.84
C ARG A 86 1.68 -1.36 -12.98
N ALA A 87 2.70 -2.20 -13.11
CA ALA A 87 2.53 -3.64 -13.22
C ALA A 87 1.88 -4.22 -11.96
N LEU A 88 2.33 -3.79 -10.80
CA LEU A 88 1.82 -4.29 -9.53
C LEU A 88 0.38 -3.85 -9.27
N ARG A 89 0.01 -2.64 -9.65
CA ARG A 89 -1.38 -2.19 -9.55
C ARG A 89 -2.35 -3.01 -10.39
N ALA A 90 -1.86 -3.69 -11.41
CA ALA A 90 -2.65 -4.56 -12.25
C ALA A 90 -2.79 -5.98 -11.68
N VAL A 91 -2.04 -6.34 -10.66
CA VAL A 91 -2.18 -7.63 -9.98
C VAL A 91 -3.45 -7.63 -9.14
N PRO A 92 -4.43 -8.51 -9.42
CA PRO A 92 -5.71 -8.48 -8.73
C PRO A 92 -5.61 -8.91 -7.27
N ARG A 93 -6.60 -8.50 -6.50
CA ARG A 93 -6.82 -9.01 -5.15
C ARG A 93 -6.95 -10.53 -5.19
N GLY A 94 -6.31 -11.21 -4.24
CA GLY A 94 -6.35 -12.66 -4.14
C GLY A 94 -5.25 -13.35 -4.95
N GLU A 95 -4.46 -12.59 -5.71
CA GLU A 95 -3.32 -13.11 -6.46
C GLU A 95 -2.01 -12.58 -5.91
N VAL A 96 -0.95 -13.33 -6.11
CA VAL A 96 0.41 -12.94 -5.76
C VAL A 96 1.34 -13.14 -6.95
N VAL A 97 2.42 -12.35 -6.96
CA VAL A 97 3.51 -12.50 -7.92
C VAL A 97 4.82 -12.60 -7.16
N THR A 98 5.80 -13.28 -7.72
CA THR A 98 7.15 -13.26 -7.16
C THR A 98 7.86 -11.98 -7.55
N TYR A 99 8.98 -11.67 -6.87
CA TYR A 99 9.82 -10.52 -7.26
C TYR A 99 10.31 -10.65 -8.70
N GLY A 100 10.65 -11.88 -9.12
CA GLY A 100 11.07 -12.14 -10.50
C GLY A 100 9.95 -11.95 -11.51
N GLU A 101 8.74 -12.39 -11.19
CA GLU A 101 7.57 -12.17 -12.03
C GLU A 101 7.23 -10.69 -12.15
N LEU A 102 7.30 -9.93 -11.04
CA LEU A 102 7.10 -8.49 -11.08
C LEU A 102 8.12 -7.80 -11.98
N ALA A 103 9.39 -8.18 -11.85
CA ALA A 103 10.46 -7.64 -12.70
C ALA A 103 10.18 -7.90 -14.20
N ALA A 104 9.74 -9.11 -14.54
CA ALA A 104 9.39 -9.46 -15.91
C ALA A 104 8.19 -8.65 -16.41
N LEU A 105 7.16 -8.50 -15.60
CA LEU A 105 5.98 -7.67 -15.92
C LEU A 105 6.35 -6.21 -16.13
N ALA A 106 7.37 -5.73 -15.42
CA ALA A 106 7.87 -4.37 -15.56
C ALA A 106 8.87 -4.21 -16.72
N GLY A 107 9.10 -5.25 -17.50
CA GLY A 107 9.94 -5.21 -18.69
C GLY A 107 11.41 -5.55 -18.48
N ARG A 108 11.81 -6.04 -17.30
CA ARG A 108 13.19 -6.45 -17.00
C ARG A 108 13.23 -7.84 -16.36
N PRO A 109 13.00 -8.90 -17.15
CA PRO A 109 13.15 -10.25 -16.62
C PRO A 109 14.58 -10.45 -16.07
N GLY A 110 14.68 -11.12 -14.93
CA GLY A 110 15.96 -11.30 -14.25
C GLY A 110 16.30 -10.21 -13.23
N ALA A 111 15.54 -9.13 -13.15
CA ALA A 111 15.77 -8.02 -12.21
C ALA A 111 15.02 -8.18 -10.88
N ALA A 112 14.90 -9.41 -10.38
CA ALA A 112 14.14 -9.70 -9.14
C ALA A 112 14.65 -8.89 -7.94
N ARG A 113 15.97 -8.71 -7.82
CA ARG A 113 16.57 -7.93 -6.74
C ARG A 113 16.13 -6.47 -6.80
N ALA A 114 16.14 -5.88 -7.99
CA ALA A 114 15.68 -4.50 -8.18
C ALA A 114 14.18 -4.36 -7.89
N ALA A 115 13.37 -5.34 -8.27
CA ALA A 115 11.95 -5.37 -7.92
C ALA A 115 11.74 -5.45 -6.41
N GLY A 116 12.56 -6.24 -5.71
CA GLY A 116 12.56 -6.30 -4.26
C GLY A 116 12.91 -4.96 -3.62
N THR A 117 13.89 -4.26 -4.15
CA THR A 117 14.26 -2.91 -3.70
C THR A 117 13.11 -1.93 -3.92
N PHE A 118 12.45 -2.00 -5.06
CA PHE A 118 11.24 -1.22 -5.32
C PHE A 118 10.19 -1.45 -4.22
N CYS A 119 9.88 -2.69 -3.92
CA CYS A 119 8.89 -3.01 -2.88
C CYS A 119 9.29 -2.46 -1.51
N ALA A 120 10.58 -2.58 -1.15
CA ALA A 120 11.11 -2.10 0.13
C ALA A 120 11.05 -0.58 0.26
N ARG A 121 11.18 0.15 -0.84
CA ARG A 121 11.17 1.61 -0.87
C ARG A 121 9.82 2.23 -1.17
N CYS A 122 8.83 1.41 -1.54
CA CYS A 122 7.52 1.92 -1.93
C CYS A 122 6.82 2.60 -0.75
N GLU A 123 6.42 3.85 -0.95
CA GLU A 123 5.72 4.67 0.05
C GLU A 123 4.30 5.02 -0.40
N LEU A 124 3.68 4.15 -1.18
CA LEU A 124 2.33 4.35 -1.72
C LEU A 124 1.41 3.14 -1.48
N SER A 125 1.76 2.28 -0.51
CA SER A 125 0.87 1.17 -0.13
C SER A 125 -0.32 1.70 0.68
N PRO A 126 -1.52 1.14 0.53
CA PRO A 126 -1.89 -0.05 -0.23
C PRO A 126 -2.30 0.22 -1.68
N PHE A 127 -2.22 1.46 -2.15
CA PHE A 127 -2.57 1.79 -3.54
C PHE A 127 -1.68 1.06 -4.55
N ILE A 128 -0.41 0.87 -4.18
CA ILE A 128 0.49 -0.07 -4.83
C ILE A 128 0.55 -1.28 -3.90
N PRO A 129 -0.04 -2.42 -4.28
CA PRO A 129 -0.22 -3.54 -3.36
C PRO A 129 1.06 -4.37 -3.20
N THR A 130 2.06 -3.81 -2.54
CA THR A 130 3.36 -4.46 -2.31
C THR A 130 3.26 -5.76 -1.53
N HIS A 131 2.20 -5.95 -0.76
CA HIS A 131 1.95 -7.20 -0.04
C HIS A 131 1.66 -8.38 -0.98
N ARG A 132 1.31 -8.13 -2.25
CA ARG A 132 1.07 -9.18 -3.25
C ARG A 132 2.35 -9.66 -3.94
N VAL A 133 3.52 -9.14 -3.54
CA VAL A 133 4.81 -9.59 -4.06
C VAL A 133 5.50 -10.45 -3.03
N VAL A 134 5.85 -11.66 -3.42
CA VAL A 134 6.42 -12.68 -2.52
C VAL A 134 7.74 -13.21 -3.07
N GLY A 135 8.51 -13.90 -2.21
CA GLY A 135 9.70 -14.60 -2.65
C GLY A 135 9.35 -15.93 -3.32
N ALA A 136 10.29 -16.50 -4.08
CA ALA A 136 10.10 -17.76 -4.75
C ALA A 136 9.86 -18.93 -3.78
N GLY A 137 10.39 -18.83 -2.55
CA GLY A 137 10.27 -19.90 -1.54
C GLY A 137 9.39 -19.51 -0.34
N GLY A 138 8.72 -18.36 -0.35
CA GLY A 138 7.92 -17.91 0.79
C GLY A 138 7.49 -16.47 0.70
N LEU A 139 7.10 -15.88 1.83
CA LEU A 139 6.52 -14.53 1.86
C LEU A 139 7.48 -13.42 1.42
N GLY A 140 8.79 -13.62 1.51
CA GLY A 140 9.75 -12.55 1.30
C GLY A 140 9.91 -11.70 2.56
N SER A 141 9.84 -10.36 2.40
CA SER A 141 9.97 -9.44 3.52
C SER A 141 8.88 -8.36 3.45
N TYR A 142 8.72 -7.59 4.52
CA TYR A 142 7.76 -6.48 4.55
C TYR A 142 8.23 -5.34 5.46
N GLY A 143 9.50 -4.97 5.35
CA GLY A 143 10.09 -3.86 6.07
C GLY A 143 9.85 -3.90 7.58
N ASP A 144 9.67 -2.74 8.19
CA ASP A 144 9.49 -2.59 9.62
C ASP A 144 8.14 -3.14 10.12
N LEU A 145 7.14 -3.22 9.27
CA LEU A 145 5.84 -3.79 9.62
C LEU A 145 5.90 -5.31 9.83
N GLY A 146 6.83 -5.97 9.14
CA GLY A 146 7.13 -7.38 9.32
C GLY A 146 6.19 -8.33 8.57
N LEU A 147 6.57 -9.61 8.58
CA LEU A 147 5.86 -10.65 7.84
C LEU A 147 4.46 -10.95 8.39
N GLY A 148 4.25 -10.76 9.68
CA GLY A 148 2.93 -10.92 10.28
C GLY A 148 1.91 -9.96 9.68
N TYR A 149 2.33 -8.72 9.45
CA TYR A 149 1.49 -7.71 8.81
C TYR A 149 1.17 -8.09 7.35
N LYS A 150 2.18 -8.48 6.60
CA LYS A 150 2.03 -8.93 5.22
C LYS A 150 1.09 -10.12 5.12
N ARG A 151 1.29 -11.12 5.98
CA ARG A 151 0.44 -12.31 6.06
C ARG A 151 -1.02 -11.94 6.36
N ARG A 152 -1.22 -10.97 7.24
CA ARG A 152 -2.54 -10.47 7.60
C ARG A 152 -3.24 -9.77 6.43
N LEU A 153 -2.51 -8.96 5.64
CA LEU A 153 -3.06 -8.34 4.43
C LEU A 153 -3.44 -9.40 3.39
N LEU A 154 -2.60 -10.39 3.19
CA LEU A 154 -2.88 -11.49 2.26
C LEU A 154 -4.09 -12.30 2.70
N ALA A 155 -4.20 -12.60 4.01
CA ALA A 155 -5.35 -13.30 4.56
C ALA A 155 -6.65 -12.53 4.35
N LEU A 156 -6.58 -11.20 4.49
CA LEU A 156 -7.71 -10.31 4.22
C LEU A 156 -8.22 -10.46 2.78
N GLU A 157 -7.33 -10.77 1.86
CA GLU A 157 -7.63 -10.98 0.44
C GLU A 157 -7.91 -12.45 0.09
N GLY A 158 -7.98 -13.31 1.07
CA GLY A 158 -8.24 -14.73 0.88
C GLY A 158 -7.03 -15.57 0.48
N VAL A 159 -5.81 -15.03 0.65
CA VAL A 159 -4.57 -15.74 0.32
C VAL A 159 -3.93 -16.28 1.59
N ALA A 160 -3.74 -17.61 1.64
CA ALA A 160 -3.00 -18.26 2.71
C ALA A 160 -1.67 -18.77 2.16
N LEU A 161 -0.57 -18.29 2.72
CA LEU A 161 0.78 -18.73 2.40
C LEU A 161 1.44 -19.25 3.68
N ASN A 162 2.02 -20.42 3.57
CA ASN A 162 2.75 -21.07 4.67
C ASN A 162 4.14 -20.48 4.85
#